data_268df99a0cdc7df067de6aeab82964d7
#
_entry.id   268df99a0cdc7df067de6aeab82964d7
#
_cell.length_a   1.000
_cell.length_b   1.000
_cell.length_c   1.000
_cell.angle_alpha   90.00
_cell.angle_beta   90.00
_cell.angle_gamma   90.00
#
_symmetry.space_group_name_H-M   'P 1'
#
loop_
_entity.id
_entity.type
_entity.pdbx_description
1 polymer ?
#
loop_
_entity_poly.entity_id
_entity_poly.type
_entity_poly.pdbx_seq_one_letter_code
_entity_poly.pdbx_strand_id
1 'polypeptide(L)'
;FVQTVKAGCSYLYSCVHKLPEDNLENFYINRFGRVLYSMFFEKYTEKLWGRHPREISADWGAQRVKGLSILAIIKDMFSKMVPSKKNRKVETSLIEEFMYPKYGPGQLWETAASEVEKMGGKIIYNAKVTKVECENQKIVSVSCENGEKYDGDYFISSMPLKDLVESMDNVPTEVLKVAEGLPYRDFVTVGILTEKLNLKNLTKIKTMN
;
A
#
# COMPACT_ATOMS: atom_id res chain seq x y z
N PHE A 1 -18.11 -7.84 -26.34
CA PHE A 1 -18.98 -6.70 -26.66
C PHE A 1 -20.13 -6.52 -25.66
N VAL A 2 -20.93 -7.54 -25.39
CA VAL A 2 -22.07 -7.45 -24.46
C VAL A 2 -21.65 -7.01 -23.04
N GLN A 3 -20.55 -7.56 -22.51
CA GLN A 3 -20.03 -7.17 -21.20
C GLN A 3 -19.55 -5.71 -21.16
N THR A 4 -18.94 -5.23 -22.24
CA THR A 4 -18.49 -3.83 -22.36
C THR A 4 -19.67 -2.87 -22.32
N VAL A 5 -20.75 -3.20 -23.04
CA VAL A 5 -21.99 -2.39 -23.03
C VAL A 5 -22.62 -2.39 -21.62
N LYS A 6 -22.73 -3.55 -20.98
CA LYS A 6 -23.25 -3.66 -19.62
C LYS A 6 -22.42 -2.84 -18.63
N ALA A 7 -21.09 -2.88 -18.75
CA ALA A 7 -20.19 -2.09 -17.91
C ALA A 7 -20.40 -0.58 -18.12
N GLY A 8 -20.54 -0.13 -19.38
CA GLY A 8 -20.82 1.25 -19.71
C GLY A 8 -22.16 1.74 -19.14
N CYS A 9 -23.23 0.97 -19.32
CA CYS A 9 -24.55 1.30 -18.74
C CYS A 9 -24.50 1.34 -17.21
N SER A 10 -23.83 0.37 -16.60
CA SER A 10 -23.65 0.34 -15.13
C SER A 10 -22.88 1.54 -14.60
N TYR A 11 -21.84 1.97 -15.33
CA TYR A 11 -21.09 3.18 -14.98
C TYR A 11 -21.95 4.44 -15.09
N LEU A 12 -22.67 4.62 -16.18
CA LEU A 12 -23.57 5.77 -16.37
C LEU A 12 -24.66 5.82 -15.29
N TYR A 13 -25.23 4.67 -14.94
CA TYR A 13 -26.15 4.57 -13.82
C TYR A 13 -25.54 5.05 -12.50
N SER A 14 -24.32 4.61 -12.19
CA SER A 14 -23.61 5.03 -10.97
C SER A 14 -23.17 6.50 -10.97
N CYS A 15 -23.09 7.15 -12.14
CA CYS A 15 -22.84 8.60 -12.19
C CYS A 15 -24.01 9.41 -11.66
N VAL A 16 -25.25 8.93 -11.90
CA VAL A 16 -26.50 9.61 -11.51
C VAL A 16 -26.97 9.14 -10.13
N HIS A 17 -26.88 7.83 -9.85
CA HIS A 17 -27.34 7.22 -8.60
C HIS A 17 -26.14 6.89 -7.71
N LYS A 18 -25.76 7.84 -6.86
CA LYS A 18 -24.66 7.66 -5.90
C LYS A 18 -25.12 6.92 -4.65
N LEU A 19 -24.31 5.97 -4.20
CA LEU A 19 -24.49 5.27 -2.93
C LEU A 19 -23.77 6.03 -1.81
N PRO A 20 -24.18 5.92 -0.54
CA PRO A 20 -23.41 6.40 0.59
C PRO A 20 -21.99 5.76 0.59
N GLU A 21 -20.94 6.55 0.75
CA GLU A 21 -19.55 6.06 0.72
C GLU A 21 -19.05 5.62 2.12
N ASP A 22 -19.80 4.78 2.80
CA ASP A 22 -19.50 4.25 4.14
C ASP A 22 -18.51 3.10 4.10
N ASN A 23 -18.37 2.44 2.93
CA ASN A 23 -17.52 1.28 2.75
C ASN A 23 -16.88 1.26 1.37
N LEU A 24 -15.89 0.38 1.22
CA LEU A 24 -15.08 0.28 0.01
C LEU A 24 -15.86 -0.23 -1.21
N GLU A 25 -16.89 -1.07 -1.03
CA GLU A 25 -17.78 -1.52 -2.11
C GLU A 25 -18.48 -0.32 -2.74
N ASN A 26 -19.18 0.47 -1.94
CA ASN A 26 -19.93 1.65 -2.41
C ASN A 26 -19.00 2.69 -3.04
N PHE A 27 -17.80 2.87 -2.46
CA PHE A 27 -16.77 3.73 -3.01
C PHE A 27 -16.38 3.32 -4.44
N TYR A 28 -16.14 2.04 -4.69
CA TYR A 28 -15.78 1.55 -6.02
C TYR A 28 -16.98 1.55 -6.99
N ILE A 29 -18.18 1.18 -6.53
CA ILE A 29 -19.38 1.21 -7.36
C ILE A 29 -19.65 2.64 -7.84
N ASN A 30 -19.53 3.63 -6.99
CA ASN A 30 -19.72 5.03 -7.33
C ASN A 30 -18.74 5.52 -8.42
N ARG A 31 -17.54 4.95 -8.50
CA ARG A 31 -16.47 5.38 -9.42
C ARG A 31 -16.43 4.57 -10.70
N PHE A 32 -16.74 3.29 -10.64
CA PHE A 32 -16.54 2.36 -11.75
C PHE A 32 -17.83 1.69 -12.22
N GLY A 33 -18.91 1.79 -11.46
CA GLY A 33 -20.12 1.03 -11.69
C GLY A 33 -20.05 -0.40 -11.15
N ARG A 34 -21.19 -0.96 -10.83
CA ARG A 34 -21.30 -2.30 -10.22
C ARG A 34 -20.65 -3.41 -11.04
N VAL A 35 -20.78 -3.36 -12.38
CA VAL A 35 -20.24 -4.41 -13.25
C VAL A 35 -18.71 -4.46 -13.20
N LEU A 36 -18.03 -3.31 -13.31
CA LEU A 36 -16.57 -3.27 -13.22
C LEU A 36 -16.09 -3.57 -11.80
N TYR A 37 -16.81 -3.11 -10.79
CA TYR A 37 -16.52 -3.47 -9.40
C TYR A 37 -16.51 -5.00 -9.21
N SER A 38 -17.57 -5.69 -9.58
CA SER A 38 -17.67 -7.15 -9.42
C SER A 38 -16.64 -7.92 -10.26
N MET A 39 -16.26 -7.42 -11.43
CA MET A 39 -15.28 -8.07 -12.29
C MET A 39 -13.85 -7.96 -11.79
N PHE A 40 -13.46 -6.81 -11.23
CA PHE A 40 -12.05 -6.49 -10.98
C PHE A 40 -11.70 -6.28 -9.51
N PHE A 41 -12.63 -5.79 -8.69
CA PHE A 41 -12.32 -5.34 -7.35
C PHE A 41 -12.86 -6.27 -6.25
N GLU A 42 -14.08 -6.76 -6.37
CA GLU A 42 -14.78 -7.51 -5.32
C GLU A 42 -13.96 -8.72 -4.85
N LYS A 43 -13.80 -9.71 -5.71
CA LYS A 43 -13.09 -10.96 -5.36
C LYS A 43 -11.60 -10.76 -5.11
N TYR A 44 -10.97 -9.81 -5.81
CA TYR A 44 -9.58 -9.49 -5.58
C TYR A 44 -9.37 -8.90 -4.18
N THR A 45 -10.19 -7.94 -3.79
CA THR A 45 -10.11 -7.30 -2.48
C THR A 45 -10.44 -8.29 -1.36
N GLU A 46 -11.48 -9.08 -1.53
CA GLU A 46 -11.85 -10.13 -0.58
C GLU A 46 -10.72 -11.14 -0.36
N LYS A 47 -10.11 -11.61 -1.45
CA LYS A 47 -8.96 -12.52 -1.38
C LYS A 47 -7.76 -11.88 -0.70
N LEU A 48 -7.46 -10.60 -1.02
CA LEU A 48 -6.32 -9.88 -0.48
C LEU A 48 -6.47 -9.62 1.02
N TRP A 49 -7.64 -9.16 1.45
CA TRP A 49 -7.88 -8.74 2.84
C TRP A 49 -8.55 -9.81 3.70
N GLY A 50 -9.08 -10.89 3.10
CA GLY A 50 -9.87 -11.90 3.82
C GLY A 50 -11.18 -11.37 4.39
N ARG A 51 -11.62 -10.19 3.91
CA ARG A 51 -12.86 -9.51 4.30
C ARG A 51 -13.57 -8.99 3.07
N HIS A 52 -14.88 -9.01 3.08
CA HIS A 52 -15.66 -8.44 1.99
C HIS A 52 -15.49 -6.91 1.94
N PRO A 53 -15.43 -6.27 0.75
CA PRO A 53 -15.28 -4.81 0.63
C PRO A 53 -16.31 -3.98 1.40
N ARG A 54 -17.47 -4.54 1.74
CA ARG A 54 -18.48 -3.90 2.63
C ARG A 54 -18.00 -3.67 4.06
N GLU A 55 -17.04 -4.46 4.51
CA GLU A 55 -16.49 -4.42 5.86
C GLU A 55 -15.23 -3.55 5.96
N ILE A 56 -14.80 -2.98 4.84
CA ILE A 56 -13.59 -2.16 4.73
C ILE A 56 -14.01 -0.71 4.56
N SER A 57 -13.36 0.23 5.29
CA SER A 57 -13.62 1.66 5.18
C SER A 57 -13.38 2.18 3.76
N ALA A 58 -14.22 3.10 3.32
CA ALA A 58 -14.06 3.82 2.06
C ALA A 58 -12.76 4.63 1.99
N ASP A 59 -12.24 5.11 3.13
CA ASP A 59 -11.00 5.90 3.22
C ASP A 59 -9.80 5.16 2.65
N TRP A 60 -9.75 3.85 2.84
CA TRP A 60 -8.69 3.03 2.25
C TRP A 60 -8.69 3.10 0.72
N GLY A 61 -9.86 3.04 0.10
CA GLY A 61 -10.02 3.21 -1.36
C GLY A 61 -9.65 4.61 -1.81
N ALA A 62 -10.06 5.63 -1.06
CA ALA A 62 -9.78 7.02 -1.37
C ALA A 62 -8.28 7.33 -1.42
N GLN A 63 -7.49 6.70 -0.57
CA GLN A 63 -6.02 6.86 -0.56
C GLN A 63 -5.35 6.18 -1.78
N ARG A 64 -5.88 5.04 -2.24
CA ARG A 64 -5.28 4.22 -3.31
C ARG A 64 -5.71 4.62 -4.71
N VAL A 65 -6.90 5.19 -4.85
CA VAL A 65 -7.54 5.48 -6.14
C VAL A 65 -7.64 6.99 -6.39
N LYS A 66 -6.76 7.79 -5.75
CA LYS A 66 -6.68 9.24 -6.01
C LYS A 66 -6.38 9.48 -7.48
N GLY A 67 -7.25 10.24 -8.14
CA GLY A 67 -7.07 10.64 -9.53
C GLY A 67 -7.52 9.61 -10.58
N LEU A 68 -7.93 8.40 -10.19
CA LEU A 68 -8.43 7.41 -11.14
C LEU A 68 -9.90 7.72 -11.52
N SER A 69 -10.09 8.32 -12.66
CA SER A 69 -11.39 8.59 -13.24
C SER A 69 -11.52 7.89 -14.59
N ILE A 70 -12.62 7.16 -14.80
CA ILE A 70 -12.90 6.53 -16.12
C ILE A 70 -12.94 7.58 -17.22
N LEU A 71 -13.50 8.76 -16.95
CA LEU A 71 -13.49 9.85 -17.91
C LEU A 71 -12.08 10.34 -18.23
N ALA A 72 -11.18 10.39 -17.23
CA ALA A 72 -9.77 10.72 -17.45
C ALA A 72 -9.07 9.67 -18.31
N ILE A 73 -9.33 8.38 -18.05
CA ILE A 73 -8.79 7.27 -18.85
C ILE A 73 -9.29 7.35 -20.30
N ILE A 74 -10.58 7.53 -20.52
CA ILE A 74 -11.18 7.68 -21.85
C ILE A 74 -10.58 8.90 -22.56
N LYS A 75 -10.48 10.03 -21.88
CA LYS A 75 -9.86 11.25 -22.41
C LYS A 75 -8.39 11.03 -22.76
N ASP A 76 -7.64 10.30 -21.96
CA ASP A 76 -6.24 9.95 -22.24
C ASP A 76 -6.14 9.02 -23.46
N MET A 77 -7.00 8.02 -23.58
CA MET A 77 -7.07 7.15 -24.77
C MET A 77 -7.32 7.95 -26.04
N PHE A 78 -8.32 8.85 -26.05
CA PHE A 78 -8.59 9.71 -27.21
C PHE A 78 -7.46 10.70 -27.48
N SER A 79 -6.81 11.21 -26.44
CA SER A 79 -5.70 12.15 -26.59
C SER A 79 -4.41 11.49 -27.11
N LYS A 80 -4.24 10.19 -26.94
CA LYS A 80 -3.13 9.39 -27.50
C LYS A 80 -3.30 9.18 -29.01
N MET A 81 -4.54 9.30 -29.52
CA MET A 81 -4.81 9.26 -30.97
C MET A 81 -4.44 10.56 -31.68
N VAL A 82 -4.21 11.67 -30.96
CA VAL A 82 -3.79 12.97 -31.51
C VAL A 82 -2.34 13.23 -31.12
N PRO A 83 -1.39 13.39 -32.07
CA PRO A 83 0.02 13.66 -31.77
C PRO A 83 0.16 15.05 -31.16
N SER A 84 0.32 15.15 -29.86
CA SER A 84 0.56 16.40 -29.14
C SER A 84 1.81 16.30 -28.25
N LYS A 85 2.74 17.25 -28.44
CA LYS A 85 4.03 17.38 -27.74
C LYS A 85 3.91 18.08 -26.38
N LYS A 86 2.91 17.82 -25.54
CA LYS A 86 2.82 18.48 -24.22
C LYS A 86 3.17 17.51 -23.09
N ASN A 87 4.07 17.97 -22.19
CA ASN A 87 4.39 17.29 -20.92
C ASN A 87 3.08 16.98 -20.15
N ARG A 88 2.72 15.71 -20.07
CA ARG A 88 1.53 15.24 -19.37
C ARG A 88 1.94 14.85 -17.96
N LYS A 89 1.16 15.31 -16.96
CA LYS A 89 1.18 14.71 -15.64
C LYS A 89 0.61 13.29 -15.78
N VAL A 90 1.47 12.29 -15.66
CA VAL A 90 1.06 10.87 -15.69
C VAL A 90 0.48 10.54 -14.32
N GLU A 91 -0.76 10.09 -14.29
CA GLU A 91 -1.34 9.55 -13.05
C GLU A 91 -0.67 8.23 -12.69
N THR A 92 -0.38 8.04 -11.42
CA THR A 92 0.43 6.91 -10.90
C THR A 92 -0.10 5.53 -11.31
N SER A 93 -1.41 5.43 -11.58
CA SER A 93 -2.07 4.19 -12.01
C SER A 93 -1.94 3.84 -13.50
N LEU A 94 -1.44 4.79 -14.32
CA LEU A 94 -1.28 4.63 -15.78
C LEU A 94 0.20 4.63 -16.19
N ILE A 95 1.10 4.31 -15.28
CA ILE A 95 2.53 4.21 -15.56
C ILE A 95 2.76 3.01 -16.47
N GLU A 96 3.19 3.25 -17.70
CA GLU A 96 3.55 2.23 -18.68
C GLU A 96 5.04 1.86 -18.60
N GLU A 97 5.89 2.80 -18.15
CA GLU A 97 7.33 2.61 -17.98
C GLU A 97 7.75 3.11 -16.60
N PHE A 98 8.63 2.40 -15.93
CA PHE A 98 9.21 2.82 -14.66
C PHE A 98 10.70 2.47 -14.59
N MET A 99 11.43 3.21 -13.76
CA MET A 99 12.82 2.95 -13.47
C MET A 99 12.92 1.90 -12.37
N TYR A 100 13.81 0.95 -12.56
CA TYR A 100 14.04 -0.12 -11.59
C TYR A 100 15.52 -0.17 -11.22
N PRO A 101 15.90 -0.20 -9.94
CA PRO A 101 17.29 -0.27 -9.52
C PRO A 101 17.95 -1.55 -10.05
N LYS A 102 19.19 -1.44 -10.51
CA LYS A 102 19.94 -2.56 -11.12
C LYS A 102 20.02 -3.78 -10.22
N TYR A 103 20.20 -3.58 -8.93
CA TYR A 103 20.31 -4.64 -7.91
C TYR A 103 19.03 -4.84 -7.11
N GLY A 104 17.89 -4.38 -7.64
CA GLY A 104 16.58 -4.53 -6.99
C GLY A 104 16.23 -3.40 -6.01
N PRO A 105 15.03 -3.44 -5.43
CA PRO A 105 14.56 -2.37 -4.53
C PRO A 105 15.39 -2.21 -3.26
N GLY A 106 16.08 -3.26 -2.81
CA GLY A 106 16.98 -3.25 -1.65
C GLY A 106 18.12 -2.27 -1.80
N GLN A 107 18.59 -2.02 -3.03
CA GLN A 107 19.69 -1.09 -3.31
C GLN A 107 19.47 0.32 -2.72
N LEU A 108 18.21 0.80 -2.70
CA LEU A 108 17.88 2.09 -2.08
C LEU A 108 18.21 2.08 -0.58
N TRP A 109 17.80 1.03 0.10
CA TRP A 109 17.97 0.91 1.54
C TRP A 109 19.42 0.66 1.94
N GLU A 110 20.14 -0.14 1.16
CA GLU A 110 21.59 -0.36 1.35
C GLU A 110 22.37 0.94 1.17
N THR A 111 22.01 1.74 0.16
CA THR A 111 22.64 3.05 -0.06
C THR A 111 22.31 4.01 1.09
N ALA A 112 21.06 4.09 1.51
CA ALA A 112 20.63 4.92 2.63
C ALA A 112 21.35 4.51 3.94
N ALA A 113 21.47 3.21 4.20
CA ALA A 113 22.21 2.70 5.36
C ALA A 113 23.68 3.14 5.34
N SER A 114 24.34 2.99 4.20
CA SER A 114 25.74 3.43 4.04
C SER A 114 25.92 4.94 4.27
N GLU A 115 24.98 5.76 3.83
CA GLU A 115 25.04 7.21 4.08
C GLU A 115 24.82 7.54 5.57
N VAL A 116 23.90 6.86 6.24
CA VAL A 116 23.68 7.01 7.68
C VAL A 116 24.97 6.69 8.46
N GLU A 117 25.65 5.59 8.13
CA GLU A 117 26.91 5.20 8.77
C GLU A 117 28.04 6.22 8.50
N LYS A 118 28.15 6.75 7.28
CA LYS A 118 29.11 7.82 6.95
C LYS A 118 28.88 9.10 7.75
N MET A 119 27.63 9.39 8.10
CA MET A 119 27.26 10.52 8.94
C MET A 119 27.47 10.25 10.44
N GLY A 120 27.98 9.08 10.81
CA GLY A 120 28.26 8.70 12.21
C GLY A 120 27.08 7.99 12.90
N GLY A 121 26.01 7.69 12.17
CA GLY A 121 24.92 6.88 12.69
C GLY A 121 25.33 5.42 12.86
N LYS A 122 24.60 4.68 13.69
CA LYS A 122 24.81 3.24 13.89
C LYS A 122 23.58 2.47 13.45
N ILE A 123 23.79 1.40 12.69
CA ILE A 123 22.74 0.45 12.30
C ILE A 123 23.04 -0.87 13.03
N ILE A 124 22.07 -1.34 13.80
CA ILE A 124 22.21 -2.54 14.61
C ILE A 124 21.25 -3.59 14.04
N TYR A 125 21.81 -4.65 13.49
CA TYR A 125 21.07 -5.76 12.94
C TYR A 125 20.80 -6.83 14.01
N ASN A 126 19.76 -7.64 13.79
CA ASN A 126 19.38 -8.73 14.69
C ASN A 126 19.06 -8.26 16.12
N ALA A 127 18.61 -7.02 16.26
CA ALA A 127 18.26 -6.40 17.52
C ALA A 127 16.73 -6.17 17.56
N LYS A 128 15.96 -7.25 17.67
CA LYS A 128 14.49 -7.17 17.77
C LYS A 128 14.12 -6.55 19.10
N VAL A 129 13.45 -5.39 19.05
CA VAL A 129 12.91 -4.72 20.24
C VAL A 129 11.76 -5.55 20.80
N THR A 130 11.82 -5.85 22.10
CA THR A 130 10.84 -6.65 22.83
C THR A 130 10.19 -5.89 23.97
N LYS A 131 10.83 -4.81 24.43
CA LYS A 131 10.31 -3.99 25.52
C LYS A 131 10.59 -2.51 25.27
N VAL A 132 9.60 -1.66 25.55
CA VAL A 132 9.70 -0.20 25.51
C VAL A 132 9.45 0.33 26.91
N GLU A 133 10.46 0.93 27.51
CA GLU A 133 10.40 1.44 28.88
C GLU A 133 9.95 2.90 28.89
N CYS A 134 8.91 3.17 29.68
CA CYS A 134 8.30 4.47 29.79
C CYS A 134 8.39 5.03 31.22
N GLU A 135 8.90 6.24 31.38
CA GLU A 135 8.90 7.00 32.63
C GLU A 135 8.21 8.36 32.41
N ASN A 136 7.31 8.73 33.30
CA ASN A 136 6.59 10.00 33.23
C ASN A 136 5.99 10.31 31.85
N GLN A 137 5.38 9.32 31.20
CA GLN A 137 4.77 9.40 29.87
C GLN A 137 5.77 9.68 28.73
N LYS A 138 7.04 9.38 28.93
CA LYS A 138 8.09 9.46 27.91
C LYS A 138 8.76 8.09 27.77
N ILE A 139 9.08 7.71 26.56
CA ILE A 139 9.93 6.57 26.30
C ILE A 139 11.36 6.99 26.66
N VAL A 140 12.01 6.20 27.51
CA VAL A 140 13.38 6.45 27.96
C VAL A 140 14.37 5.46 27.39
N SER A 141 13.94 4.23 27.10
CA SER A 141 14.79 3.19 26.55
C SER A 141 13.99 2.11 25.83
N VAL A 142 14.71 1.31 25.04
CA VAL A 142 14.19 0.09 24.43
C VAL A 142 15.12 -1.07 24.74
N SER A 143 14.57 -2.25 25.05
CA SER A 143 15.32 -3.47 25.27
C SER A 143 15.08 -4.45 24.14
N CYS A 144 16.12 -5.15 23.72
CA CYS A 144 16.11 -6.10 22.62
C CYS A 144 16.14 -7.56 23.11
N GLU A 145 15.71 -8.48 22.26
CA GLU A 145 15.70 -9.92 22.52
C GLU A 145 17.10 -10.48 22.87
N ASN A 146 18.15 -9.88 22.30
CA ASN A 146 19.55 -10.22 22.59
C ASN A 146 20.06 -9.71 23.96
N GLY A 147 19.22 -9.06 24.75
CA GLY A 147 19.55 -8.50 26.06
C GLY A 147 20.18 -7.11 26.04
N GLU A 148 20.42 -6.54 24.88
CA GLU A 148 20.92 -5.16 24.76
C GLU A 148 19.82 -4.16 25.04
N LYS A 149 20.21 -3.00 25.61
CA LYS A 149 19.35 -1.88 25.93
C LYS A 149 19.90 -0.60 25.31
N TYR A 150 19.00 0.20 24.75
CA TYR A 150 19.35 1.45 24.09
C TYR A 150 18.52 2.60 24.67
N ASP A 151 19.20 3.64 25.12
CA ASP A 151 18.60 4.87 25.61
C ASP A 151 18.55 5.93 24.49
N GLY A 152 17.66 6.90 24.60
CA GLY A 152 17.54 7.98 23.62
C GLY A 152 16.63 9.11 24.08
N ASP A 153 16.81 10.26 23.46
CA ASP A 153 15.94 11.45 23.70
C ASP A 153 14.67 11.39 22.87
N TYR A 154 14.73 10.76 21.70
CA TYR A 154 13.63 10.60 20.77
C TYR A 154 13.60 9.20 20.21
N PHE A 155 12.40 8.63 20.09
CA PHE A 155 12.17 7.29 19.54
C PHE A 155 11.19 7.38 18.37
N ILE A 156 11.56 6.80 17.23
CA ILE A 156 10.70 6.64 16.07
C ILE A 156 10.54 5.15 15.82
N SER A 157 9.32 4.65 15.93
CA SER A 157 9.01 3.25 15.74
C SER A 157 8.35 3.00 14.38
N SER A 158 8.82 1.96 13.67
CA SER A 158 8.17 1.37 12.50
C SER A 158 7.55 0.01 12.81
N MET A 159 7.51 -0.40 14.08
CA MET A 159 6.87 -1.64 14.51
C MET A 159 5.36 -1.61 14.19
N PRO A 160 4.71 -2.77 13.98
CA PRO A 160 3.26 -2.84 14.01
C PRO A 160 2.73 -2.21 15.30
N LEU A 161 1.67 -1.40 15.19
CA LEU A 161 1.16 -0.63 16.34
C LEU A 161 0.74 -1.55 17.50
N LYS A 162 0.20 -2.72 17.19
CA LYS A 162 -0.13 -3.75 18.18
C LYS A 162 1.12 -4.15 18.97
N ASP A 163 2.17 -4.56 18.29
CA ASP A 163 3.41 -5.05 18.90
C ASP A 163 4.09 -3.93 19.72
N LEU A 164 4.05 -2.69 19.22
CA LEU A 164 4.56 -1.54 19.95
C LEU A 164 3.82 -1.33 21.27
N VAL A 165 2.48 -1.33 21.25
CA VAL A 165 1.66 -1.11 22.44
C VAL A 165 1.83 -2.27 23.44
N GLU A 166 1.87 -3.52 22.95
CA GLU A 166 2.10 -4.71 23.79
C GLU A 166 3.49 -4.73 24.43
N SER A 167 4.49 -4.08 23.80
CA SER A 167 5.86 -4.00 24.33
C SER A 167 6.07 -2.89 25.35
N MET A 168 5.11 -1.98 25.51
CA MET A 168 5.21 -0.84 26.45
C MET A 168 4.81 -1.24 27.87
N ASP A 169 5.52 -0.67 28.86
CA ASP A 169 5.15 -0.77 30.27
C ASP A 169 3.94 0.10 30.61
N ASN A 170 3.11 -0.37 31.52
CA ASN A 170 1.99 0.38 32.14
C ASN A 170 0.96 0.93 31.15
N VAL A 171 0.66 0.19 30.09
CA VAL A 171 -0.39 0.55 29.14
C VAL A 171 -1.77 0.38 29.78
N PRO A 172 -2.66 1.40 29.69
CA PRO A 172 -4.05 1.25 30.14
C PRO A 172 -4.76 0.08 29.42
N THR A 173 -5.54 -0.69 30.16
CA THR A 173 -6.24 -1.88 29.63
C THR A 173 -7.11 -1.57 28.41
N GLU A 174 -7.73 -0.40 28.36
CA GLU A 174 -8.55 0.02 27.22
C GLU A 174 -7.72 0.23 25.96
N VAL A 175 -6.53 0.81 26.10
CA VAL A 175 -5.59 1.02 24.97
C VAL A 175 -5.07 -0.32 24.46
N LEU A 176 -4.69 -1.22 25.37
CA LEU A 176 -4.24 -2.56 25.03
C LEU A 176 -5.32 -3.33 24.27
N LYS A 177 -6.57 -3.29 24.76
CA LYS A 177 -7.71 -3.94 24.10
C LYS A 177 -7.95 -3.41 22.68
N VAL A 178 -7.77 -2.11 22.46
CA VAL A 178 -7.89 -1.51 21.11
C VAL A 178 -6.75 -1.99 20.22
N ALA A 179 -5.52 -2.01 20.72
CA ALA A 179 -4.35 -2.48 19.97
C ALA A 179 -4.46 -3.96 19.58
N GLU A 180 -4.89 -4.82 20.52
CA GLU A 180 -5.18 -6.24 20.28
C GLU A 180 -6.25 -6.46 19.20
N GLY A 181 -7.22 -5.56 19.12
CA GLY A 181 -8.30 -5.58 18.13
C GLY A 181 -7.87 -5.15 16.72
N LEU A 182 -6.64 -4.66 16.52
CA LEU A 182 -6.14 -4.28 15.18
C LEU A 182 -5.81 -5.53 14.36
N PRO A 183 -6.51 -5.78 13.24
CA PRO A 183 -6.24 -6.94 12.42
C PRO A 183 -4.99 -6.73 11.54
N TYR A 184 -4.07 -7.65 11.58
CA TYR A 184 -2.94 -7.77 10.67
C TYR A 184 -3.10 -9.00 9.79
N ARG A 185 -2.53 -8.96 8.61
CA ARG A 185 -2.54 -10.09 7.69
C ARG A 185 -1.15 -10.30 7.10
N ASP A 186 -0.69 -11.54 7.14
CA ASP A 186 0.56 -11.95 6.52
C ASP A 186 0.44 -11.93 5.01
N PHE A 187 1.53 -11.60 4.35
CA PHE A 187 1.66 -11.59 2.90
C PHE A 187 2.77 -12.54 2.47
N VAL A 188 2.41 -13.53 1.66
CA VAL A 188 3.36 -14.50 1.12
C VAL A 188 3.59 -14.23 -0.36
N THR A 189 4.83 -13.97 -0.73
CA THR A 189 5.24 -13.83 -2.13
C THR A 189 5.94 -15.10 -2.59
N VAL A 190 5.49 -15.68 -3.68
CA VAL A 190 6.11 -16.84 -4.31
C VAL A 190 6.82 -16.39 -5.58
N GLY A 191 8.15 -16.45 -5.60
CA GLY A 191 8.97 -16.20 -6.77
C GLY A 191 9.16 -17.49 -7.57
N ILE A 192 8.85 -17.47 -8.87
CA ILE A 192 9.05 -18.60 -9.76
C ILE A 192 10.12 -18.22 -10.77
N LEU A 193 11.22 -18.98 -10.79
CA LEU A 193 12.26 -18.88 -11.81
C LEU A 193 12.00 -19.91 -12.90
N THR A 194 12.03 -19.48 -14.15
CA THR A 194 11.83 -20.34 -15.31
C THR A 194 12.80 -19.98 -16.43
N GLU A 195 13.30 -20.97 -17.14
CA GLU A 195 14.19 -20.76 -18.29
C GLU A 195 13.47 -20.08 -19.46
N LYS A 196 12.18 -20.33 -19.61
CA LYS A 196 11.37 -19.78 -20.69
C LYS A 196 9.98 -19.42 -20.19
N LEU A 197 9.58 -18.17 -20.45
CA LEU A 197 8.22 -17.68 -20.21
C LEU A 197 7.43 -17.77 -21.52
N ASN A 198 6.34 -18.54 -21.52
CA ASN A 198 5.46 -18.64 -22.70
C ASN A 198 4.47 -17.46 -22.81
N LEU A 199 4.50 -16.54 -21.85
CA LEU A 199 3.69 -15.32 -21.85
C LEU A 199 4.46 -14.17 -22.47
N LYS A 200 3.82 -13.41 -23.35
CA LYS A 200 4.39 -12.17 -23.90
C LYS A 200 4.34 -11.09 -22.84
N ASN A 201 5.50 -10.72 -22.31
CA ASN A 201 5.59 -9.58 -21.39
C ASN A 201 5.52 -8.28 -22.18
N LEU A 202 4.47 -7.48 -21.93
CA LEU A 202 4.26 -6.17 -22.55
C LEU A 202 4.75 -5.02 -21.68
N THR A 203 5.15 -5.27 -20.44
CA THR A 203 5.65 -4.25 -19.51
C THR A 203 7.11 -3.92 -19.85
N LYS A 204 7.38 -2.64 -20.10
CA LYS A 204 8.73 -2.16 -20.32
C LYS A 204 9.35 -1.74 -18.99
N ILE A 205 10.39 -2.44 -18.57
CA ILE A 205 11.19 -2.11 -17.39
C ILE A 205 12.51 -1.54 -17.87
N LYS A 206 12.86 -0.33 -17.40
CA LYS A 206 14.17 0.28 -17.64
C LYS A 206 15.00 0.13 -16.36
N THR A 207 16.11 -0.59 -16.44
CA THR A 207 17.08 -0.66 -15.35
C THR A 207 17.90 0.63 -15.30
N MET A 208 18.13 1.15 -14.12
CA MET A 208 19.09 2.22 -13.87
C MET A 208 20.51 1.60 -13.86
N ASN A 209 21.41 2.16 -14.66
CA ASN A 209 22.84 1.80 -14.64
C ASN A 209 23.54 2.46 -13.47
#